data_0fb45b5b5af4d3d6eaa97bba745419da
#
_entry.id   0fb45b5b5af4d3d6eaa97bba745419da
#
_cell.length_a   1.000
_cell.length_b   1.000
_cell.length_c   1.000
_cell.angle_alpha   90.00
_cell.angle_beta   90.00
_cell.angle_gamma   90.00
#
_symmetry.space_group_name_H-M   'P 1'
#
loop_
_entity.id
_entity.type
_entity.pdbx_description
1 polymer ?
#
loop_
_entity_poly.entity_id
_entity_poly.type
_entity_poly.pdbx_seq_one_letter_code
_entity_poly.pdbx_strand_id
1 'polypeptide(L)'
;RQHIAKTFNALLIDRNEVKVHQSPIDLMIREMQDCYSLIIFPEGRRNPAEEMIKFKSGLFYLAKKRPDLELVPVYLDNMSRVLPRGEILPVPLLSHITIGAPIWLEKGETKHEFLDRARTAIINLKDC
;
A
#
# COMPACT_ATOMS: atom_id res chain seq x y z
N ARG A 1 -1.47 -11.98 17.05
CA ARG A 1 -1.10 -10.96 16.02
C ARG A 1 0.41 -10.84 15.81
N GLN A 2 1.22 -10.90 16.87
CA GLN A 2 2.70 -10.77 16.77
C GLN A 2 3.36 -11.95 16.03
N HIS A 3 2.86 -13.17 16.13
CA HIS A 3 3.42 -14.33 15.44
C HIS A 3 3.26 -14.26 13.92
N ILE A 4 2.09 -13.80 13.44
CA ILE A 4 1.83 -13.62 12.00
C ILE A 4 2.72 -12.51 11.44
N ALA A 5 2.90 -11.41 12.17
CA ALA A 5 3.76 -10.31 11.77
C ALA A 5 5.22 -10.76 11.57
N LYS A 6 5.74 -11.65 12.42
CA LYS A 6 7.10 -12.21 12.28
C LYS A 6 7.24 -13.08 11.02
N THR A 7 6.22 -13.91 10.73
CA THR A 7 6.26 -14.84 9.59
C THR A 7 6.29 -14.09 8.26
N PHE A 8 5.57 -12.97 8.15
CA PHE A 8 5.49 -12.17 6.93
C PHE A 8 6.42 -10.95 6.93
N ASN A 9 7.32 -10.85 7.91
CA ASN A 9 8.18 -9.67 8.08
C ASN A 9 7.41 -8.33 8.05
N ALA A 10 6.21 -8.33 8.66
CA ALA A 10 5.32 -7.17 8.65
C ALA A 10 5.84 -6.09 9.59
N LEU A 11 6.00 -4.90 9.07
CA LEU A 11 6.35 -3.73 9.86
C LEU A 11 5.12 -3.25 10.65
N LEU A 12 5.17 -3.41 11.97
CA LEU A 12 4.13 -2.95 12.87
C LEU A 12 4.39 -1.48 13.23
N ILE A 13 3.52 -0.59 12.78
CA ILE A 13 3.56 0.82 13.15
C ILE A 13 2.48 1.07 14.20
N ASP A 14 2.90 1.36 15.44
CA ASP A 14 1.96 1.80 16.47
C ASP A 14 1.62 3.27 16.25
N ARG A 15 0.36 3.53 15.96
CA ARG A 15 -0.15 4.89 15.73
C ARG A 15 -0.25 5.72 17.01
N ASN A 16 -0.28 5.08 18.16
CA ASN A 16 -0.41 5.74 19.48
C ASN A 16 0.96 6.10 20.07
N GLU A 17 2.02 5.41 19.64
CA GLU A 17 3.40 5.66 20.08
C GLU A 17 4.25 6.41 19.02
N VAL A 18 3.65 7.21 18.18
CA VAL A 18 4.41 8.12 17.31
C VAL A 18 5.16 9.09 18.22
N LYS A 19 6.35 8.68 18.66
CA LYS A 19 7.29 9.58 19.34
C LYS A 19 7.53 10.76 18.42
N VAL A 20 7.46 11.94 18.97
CA VAL A 20 7.51 13.26 18.33
C VAL A 20 8.65 13.44 17.29
N HIS A 21 9.55 12.47 17.15
CA HIS A 21 10.76 12.55 16.33
C HIS A 21 10.92 11.47 15.24
N GLN A 22 9.98 10.54 15.06
CA GLN A 22 10.10 9.55 13.97
C GLN A 22 8.78 9.44 13.19
N SER A 23 8.80 9.99 11.97
CA SER A 23 7.70 9.79 11.02
C SER A 23 7.57 8.30 10.67
N PRO A 24 6.35 7.73 10.57
CA PRO A 24 6.14 6.38 10.06
C PRO A 24 6.84 6.11 8.73
N ILE A 25 6.98 7.14 7.89
CA ILE A 25 7.69 7.04 6.60
C ILE A 25 9.19 6.83 6.80
N ASP A 26 9.81 7.53 7.76
CA ASP A 26 11.25 7.36 8.05
C ASP A 26 11.53 5.95 8.58
N LEU A 27 10.62 5.41 9.37
CA LEU A 27 10.70 4.02 9.84
C LEU A 27 10.61 3.03 8.66
N MET A 28 9.65 3.22 7.75
CA MET A 28 9.51 2.40 6.55
C MET A 28 10.79 2.42 5.69
N ILE A 29 11.34 3.60 5.43
CA ILE A 29 12.57 3.76 4.64
C ILE A 29 13.74 3.05 5.31
N ARG A 30 13.90 3.20 6.62
CA ARG A 30 14.97 2.57 7.38
C ARG A 30 14.89 1.05 7.35
N GLU A 31 13.70 0.49 7.56
CA GLU A 31 13.51 -0.97 7.61
C GLU A 31 13.59 -1.60 6.22
N MET A 32 13.23 -0.87 5.17
CA MET A 32 13.33 -1.35 3.79
C MET A 32 14.77 -1.54 3.36
N GLN A 33 15.69 -0.66 3.79
CA GLN A 33 17.08 -0.67 3.33
C GLN A 33 17.17 -0.69 1.78
N ASP A 34 18.30 -1.12 1.23
CA ASP A 34 18.47 -1.19 -0.24
C ASP A 34 18.18 -2.59 -0.82
N CYS A 35 17.83 -3.56 0.03
CA CYS A 35 17.68 -4.97 -0.35
C CYS A 35 16.24 -5.49 -0.30
N TYR A 36 15.29 -4.72 0.23
CA TYR A 36 13.92 -5.18 0.45
C TYR A 36 12.91 -4.38 -0.35
N SER A 37 11.85 -5.05 -0.79
CA SER A 37 10.66 -4.41 -1.33
C SER A 37 9.64 -4.17 -0.21
N LEU A 38 8.91 -3.06 -0.30
CA LEU A 38 7.86 -2.72 0.65
C LEU A 38 6.49 -2.86 0.00
N ILE A 39 5.59 -3.60 0.63
CA ILE A 39 4.19 -3.67 0.22
C ILE A 39 3.39 -2.68 1.05
N ILE A 40 2.70 -1.78 0.37
CA ILE A 40 1.89 -0.73 1.00
C ILE A 40 0.45 -0.84 0.54
N PHE A 41 -0.48 -0.68 1.48
CA PHE A 41 -1.89 -0.50 1.20
C PHE A 41 -2.24 0.98 1.36
N PRO A 42 -2.26 1.76 0.26
CA PRO A 42 -2.31 3.22 0.34
C PRO A 42 -3.64 3.78 0.84
N GLU A 43 -4.70 2.98 0.83
CA GLU A 43 -5.99 3.33 1.44
C GLU A 43 -5.89 3.47 2.97
N GLY A 44 -4.92 2.81 3.59
CA GLY A 44 -4.63 2.87 5.03
C GLY A 44 -5.68 2.22 5.93
N ARG A 45 -6.69 1.60 5.36
CA ARG A 45 -7.73 0.83 6.06
C ARG A 45 -8.33 -0.23 5.14
N ARG A 46 -8.94 -1.25 5.71
CA ARG A 46 -9.75 -2.20 4.95
C ARG A 46 -11.00 -1.48 4.41
N ASN A 47 -11.23 -1.62 3.13
CA ASN A 47 -12.38 -1.04 2.46
C ASN A 47 -13.34 -2.18 2.07
N PRO A 48 -14.55 -2.25 2.65
CA PRO A 48 -15.54 -3.26 2.26
C PRO A 48 -16.30 -2.89 0.98
N ALA A 49 -16.16 -1.65 0.50
CA ALA A 49 -16.80 -1.21 -0.73
C ALA A 49 -16.03 -1.69 -1.96
N GLU A 50 -16.73 -1.82 -3.09
CA GLU A 50 -16.10 -2.19 -4.36
C GLU A 50 -15.22 -1.07 -4.93
N GLU A 51 -15.54 0.17 -4.58
CA GLU A 51 -14.77 1.34 -5.03
C GLU A 51 -13.56 1.61 -4.14
N MET A 52 -12.43 1.83 -4.78
CA MET A 52 -11.20 2.21 -4.11
C MET A 52 -11.30 3.62 -3.52
N ILE A 53 -11.05 3.76 -2.23
CA ILE A 53 -11.08 5.05 -1.54
C ILE A 53 -9.82 5.88 -1.83
N LYS A 54 -9.85 7.15 -1.43
CA LYS A 54 -8.71 8.06 -1.58
C LYS A 54 -7.49 7.55 -0.80
N PHE A 55 -6.33 7.70 -1.41
CA PHE A 55 -5.06 7.30 -0.81
C PHE A 55 -4.61 8.25 0.29
N LYS A 56 -3.96 7.70 1.29
CA LYS A 56 -3.33 8.46 2.36
C LYS A 56 -2.05 9.13 1.89
N SER A 57 -1.74 10.27 2.47
CA SER A 57 -0.57 11.11 2.12
C SER A 57 0.78 10.42 2.30
N GLY A 58 0.84 9.32 3.04
CA GLY A 58 2.08 8.57 3.28
C GLY A 58 2.79 8.14 2.00
N LEU A 59 2.04 7.71 0.98
CA LEU A 59 2.61 7.33 -0.31
C LEU A 59 3.34 8.49 -1.00
N PHE A 60 2.76 9.70 -0.96
CA PHE A 60 3.41 10.89 -1.51
C PHE A 60 4.70 11.24 -0.78
N TYR A 61 4.70 11.22 0.55
CA TYR A 61 5.90 11.53 1.32
C TYR A 61 7.00 10.48 1.16
N LEU A 62 6.64 9.21 0.99
CA LEU A 62 7.59 8.16 0.66
C LEU A 62 8.24 8.43 -0.72
N ALA A 63 7.45 8.69 -1.74
CA ALA A 63 7.94 9.01 -3.08
C ALA A 63 8.81 10.29 -3.10
N LYS A 64 8.46 11.28 -2.30
CA LYS A 64 9.23 12.53 -2.18
C LYS A 64 10.59 12.33 -1.51
N LYS A 65 10.65 11.48 -0.47
CA LYS A 65 11.90 11.18 0.26
C LYS A 65 12.82 10.21 -0.48
N ARG A 66 12.24 9.30 -1.25
CA ARG A 66 12.97 8.30 -2.03
C ARG A 66 12.48 8.32 -3.48
N PRO A 67 12.90 9.32 -4.26
CA PRO A 67 12.50 9.48 -5.67
C PRO A 67 13.07 8.38 -6.58
N ASP A 68 14.04 7.62 -6.11
CA ASP A 68 14.65 6.46 -6.76
C ASP A 68 13.77 5.20 -6.70
N LEU A 69 12.79 5.15 -5.79
CA LEU A 69 11.94 3.98 -5.64
C LEU A 69 10.93 3.84 -6.78
N GLU A 70 10.90 2.64 -7.35
CA GLU A 70 9.85 2.24 -8.27
C GLU A 70 8.57 1.91 -7.50
N LEU A 71 7.51 2.66 -7.76
CA LEU A 71 6.19 2.40 -7.18
C LEU A 71 5.38 1.59 -8.17
N VAL A 72 5.27 0.30 -7.93
CA VAL A 72 4.57 -0.63 -8.82
C VAL A 72 3.11 -0.76 -8.37
N PRO A 73 2.15 -0.30 -9.20
CA PRO A 73 0.74 -0.47 -8.89
C PRO A 73 0.33 -1.94 -9.02
N VAL A 74 -0.39 -2.44 -8.01
CA VAL A 74 -0.88 -3.82 -7.97
C VAL A 74 -2.36 -3.81 -7.61
N TYR A 75 -3.17 -4.44 -8.45
CA TYR A 75 -4.59 -4.64 -8.20
C TYR A 75 -4.85 -6.07 -7.73
N LEU A 76 -5.58 -6.20 -6.63
CA LEU A 76 -5.99 -7.47 -6.05
C LEU A 76 -7.50 -7.63 -6.21
N ASP A 77 -7.92 -8.56 -7.06
CA ASP A 77 -9.31 -8.85 -7.28
C ASP A 77 -9.84 -9.93 -6.32
N ASN A 78 -11.10 -9.84 -5.94
CA ASN A 78 -11.83 -10.80 -5.12
C ASN A 78 -11.27 -11.08 -3.70
N MET A 79 -10.28 -10.34 -3.23
CA MET A 79 -9.66 -10.58 -1.91
C MET A 79 -10.65 -10.40 -0.74
N SER A 80 -11.61 -9.50 -0.85
CA SER A 80 -12.65 -9.30 0.16
C SER A 80 -13.61 -10.49 0.29
N ARG A 81 -13.76 -11.26 -0.79
CA ARG A 81 -14.58 -12.48 -0.83
C ARG A 81 -13.82 -13.71 -0.34
N VAL A 82 -12.50 -13.74 -0.54
CA VAL A 82 -11.65 -14.86 -0.08
C VAL A 82 -11.55 -14.89 1.44
N LEU A 83 -11.50 -13.74 2.09
CA LEU A 83 -11.44 -13.63 3.54
C LEU A 83 -12.40 -12.53 4.03
N PRO A 84 -13.72 -12.81 4.12
CA PRO A 84 -14.68 -11.87 4.65
C PRO A 84 -14.35 -11.41 6.06
N ARG A 85 -14.79 -10.24 6.42
CA ARG A 85 -14.52 -9.66 7.74
C ARG A 85 -15.21 -10.48 8.83
N GLY A 86 -14.41 -11.06 9.76
CA GLY A 86 -14.93 -11.88 10.86
C GLY A 86 -14.95 -13.39 10.59
N GLU A 87 -14.65 -13.82 9.39
CA GLU A 87 -14.48 -15.23 9.04
C GLU A 87 -13.05 -15.69 9.30
N ILE A 88 -12.90 -16.93 9.74
CA ILE A 88 -11.61 -17.56 10.04
C ILE A 88 -11.16 -18.47 8.88
N LEU A 89 -12.12 -19.03 8.14
CA LEU A 89 -11.85 -19.92 7.03
C LEU A 89 -11.88 -19.14 5.70
N PRO A 90 -10.82 -19.20 4.89
CA PRO A 90 -10.82 -18.62 3.56
C PRO A 90 -11.80 -19.40 2.66
N VAL A 91 -12.62 -18.66 1.92
CA VAL A 91 -13.46 -19.24 0.86
C VAL A 91 -12.56 -19.46 -0.36
N PRO A 92 -12.52 -20.67 -0.94
CA PRO A 92 -11.68 -20.94 -2.12
C PRO A 92 -12.29 -20.29 -3.38
N LEU A 93 -12.11 -18.97 -3.51
CA LEU A 93 -12.48 -18.22 -4.69
C LEU A 93 -11.22 -17.89 -5.50
N LEU A 94 -11.38 -17.87 -6.81
CA LEU A 94 -10.30 -17.41 -7.70
C LEU A 94 -10.07 -15.92 -7.43
N SER A 95 -8.86 -15.59 -6.99
CA SER A 95 -8.36 -14.23 -6.88
C SER A 95 -7.35 -13.96 -7.99
N HIS A 96 -7.36 -12.76 -8.55
CA HIS A 96 -6.41 -12.34 -9.56
C HIS A 96 -5.55 -11.21 -9.01
N ILE A 97 -4.28 -11.23 -9.41
CA ILE A 97 -3.32 -10.18 -9.12
C ILE A 97 -2.86 -9.60 -10.45
N THR A 98 -3.12 -8.33 -10.65
CA THR A 98 -2.66 -7.61 -11.84
C THR A 98 -1.60 -6.60 -11.44
N ILE A 99 -0.44 -6.67 -12.08
CA ILE A 99 0.73 -5.83 -11.82
C ILE A 99 0.90 -4.87 -12.99
N GLY A 100 0.94 -3.56 -12.70
CA GLY A 100 1.11 -2.53 -13.70
C GLY A 100 2.56 -2.06 -13.86
N ALA A 101 2.75 -1.12 -14.78
CA ALA A 101 4.04 -0.46 -14.97
C ALA A 101 4.40 0.42 -13.76
N PRO A 102 5.68 0.53 -13.40
CA PRO A 102 6.11 1.37 -12.31
C PRO A 102 5.81 2.85 -12.58
N ILE A 103 5.53 3.58 -11.52
CA ILE A 103 5.30 5.02 -11.53
C ILE A 103 6.25 5.71 -10.56
N TRP A 104 6.54 6.98 -10.81
CA TRP A 104 7.36 7.85 -9.96
C TRP A 104 6.66 9.17 -9.72
N LEU A 105 7.06 9.88 -8.68
CA LEU A 105 6.64 11.26 -8.47
C LEU A 105 7.30 12.15 -9.53
N GLU A 106 6.48 12.91 -10.25
CA GLU A 106 6.96 13.83 -11.28
C GLU A 106 7.39 15.17 -10.66
N LYS A 107 8.33 15.84 -11.35
CA LYS A 107 8.83 17.13 -10.89
C LYS A 107 7.71 18.18 -10.92
N GLY A 108 7.46 18.80 -9.76
CA GLY A 108 6.43 19.83 -9.62
C GLY A 108 5.01 19.28 -9.40
N GLU A 109 4.83 17.97 -9.38
CA GLU A 109 3.54 17.34 -9.11
C GLU A 109 3.10 17.57 -7.67
N THR A 110 1.88 18.02 -7.48
CA THR A 110 1.32 18.23 -6.15
C THR A 110 0.94 16.88 -5.50
N LYS A 111 0.82 16.90 -4.18
CA LYS A 111 0.38 15.72 -3.42
C LYS A 111 -0.94 15.16 -3.95
N HIS A 112 -1.90 16.03 -4.26
CA HIS A 112 -3.22 15.61 -4.71
C HIS A 112 -3.17 14.96 -6.09
N GLU A 113 -2.48 15.59 -7.04
CA GLU A 113 -2.28 15.07 -8.39
C GLU A 113 -1.59 13.70 -8.38
N PHE A 114 -0.51 13.58 -7.62
CA PHE A 114 0.21 12.30 -7.50
C PHE A 114 -0.64 11.18 -6.92
N LEU A 115 -1.36 11.44 -5.83
CA LEU A 115 -2.20 10.42 -5.18
C LEU A 115 -3.38 10.01 -6.07
N ASP A 116 -3.98 10.94 -6.80
CA ASP A 116 -5.05 10.63 -7.75
C ASP A 116 -4.52 9.84 -8.95
N ARG A 117 -3.34 10.19 -9.46
CA ARG A 117 -2.68 9.46 -10.55
C ARG A 117 -2.31 8.04 -10.13
N ALA A 118 -1.73 7.87 -8.94
CA ALA A 118 -1.41 6.56 -8.39
C ALA A 118 -2.66 5.69 -8.18
N ARG A 119 -3.75 6.28 -7.68
CA ARG A 119 -5.03 5.61 -7.53
C ARG A 119 -5.60 5.17 -8.88
N THR A 120 -5.61 6.06 -9.86
CA THR A 120 -6.08 5.77 -11.22
C THR A 120 -5.25 4.67 -11.88
N ALA A 121 -3.93 4.66 -11.68
CA ALA A 121 -3.06 3.60 -12.19
C ALA A 121 -3.48 2.21 -11.67
N ILE A 122 -3.88 2.08 -10.41
CA ILE A 122 -4.37 0.81 -9.87
C ILE A 122 -5.77 0.48 -10.39
N ILE A 123 -6.68 1.47 -10.46
CA ILE A 123 -8.04 1.26 -10.96
C ILE A 123 -8.04 0.75 -12.40
N ASN A 124 -7.18 1.29 -13.25
CA ASN A 124 -7.06 0.88 -14.65
C ASN A 124 -6.58 -0.58 -14.82
N LEU A 125 -5.99 -1.18 -13.78
CA LEU A 125 -5.60 -2.59 -13.81
C LEU A 125 -6.79 -3.54 -13.59
N LYS A 126 -7.93 -3.03 -13.13
CA LYS A 126 -9.12 -3.85 -12.89
C LYS A 126 -9.64 -4.51 -14.16
N ASP A 127 -9.51 -3.82 -15.29
CA ASP A 127 -10.06 -4.24 -16.57
C ASP A 127 -9.00 -4.88 -17.51
N CYS A 128 -7.83 -5.13 -16.95
CA CYS A 128 -6.74 -5.78 -17.69
C CYS A 128 -6.82 -7.31 -17.67
#